data_2f06a94956d1d092c778b81534fa1d86
#
_entry.id   2f06a94956d1d092c778b81534fa1d86
#
_cell.length_a   1.000
_cell.length_b   1.000
_cell.length_c   1.000
_cell.angle_alpha   90.00
_cell.angle_beta   90.00
_cell.angle_gamma   90.00
#
_symmetry.space_group_name_H-M   'P 1'
#
loop_
_entity.id
_entity.type
_entity.pdbx_description
1 polymer ?
#
loop_
_entity_poly.entity_id
_entity_poly.type
_entity_poly.pdbx_seq_one_letter_code
_entity_poly.pdbx_strand_id
1 'polypeptide(L)'
;FDQFKKSKGIVIEIMKVAIPSTAEQLIMSGLTMAINAMLVIVSTTTAVAVYTASMRIVSMAMIPLMGIATALLTVAGAAYGARNYEKLKTSFTYSIKFGLVISLILGALTFIFAPQIALMFSYSAATAYLTPQIAFALRIFCFFLIFVPFGIAGSFVFQGVGKGTSSLLITIIRSLFAEVVLAYLFGIVLGYGEMGIFAGVIIGSFIGSMFGYSWARLFI
;
A
#
# COMPACT_ATOMS: atom_id res chain seq x y z
N PHE A 1 3.76 -33.60 -21.89
CA PHE A 1 3.11 -32.28 -22.14
C PHE A 1 1.87 -32.36 -23.05
N ASP A 2 1.44 -33.54 -23.47
CA ASP A 2 0.35 -33.75 -24.46
C ASP A 2 -1.08 -33.69 -23.88
N GLN A 3 -1.29 -33.26 -22.64
CA GLN A 3 -2.62 -33.17 -22.02
C GLN A 3 -3.07 -31.74 -21.67
N PHE A 4 -2.46 -30.72 -22.26
CA PHE A 4 -2.85 -29.35 -22.01
C PHE A 4 -4.09 -28.96 -22.85
N LYS A 5 -5.27 -29.42 -22.41
CA LYS A 5 -6.53 -28.90 -22.96
C LYS A 5 -6.75 -27.48 -22.44
N LYS A 6 -6.63 -26.48 -23.33
CA LYS A 6 -7.00 -25.10 -23.05
C LYS A 6 -8.48 -25.04 -22.68
N SER A 7 -8.79 -25.04 -21.39
CA SER A 7 -10.15 -24.82 -20.91
C SER A 7 -10.44 -23.32 -20.92
N LYS A 8 -11.30 -22.87 -21.83
CA LYS A 8 -11.75 -21.45 -21.88
C LYS A 8 -12.34 -20.98 -20.53
N GLY A 9 -12.98 -21.88 -19.77
CA GLY A 9 -13.53 -21.57 -18.44
C GLY A 9 -12.44 -21.16 -17.44
N ILE A 10 -11.35 -21.92 -17.36
CA ILE A 10 -10.23 -21.61 -16.45
C ILE A 10 -9.58 -20.28 -16.80
N VAL A 11 -9.39 -20.01 -18.10
CA VAL A 11 -8.82 -18.74 -18.57
C VAL A 11 -9.69 -17.55 -18.14
N ILE A 12 -11.01 -17.66 -18.29
CA ILE A 12 -11.94 -16.61 -17.90
C ILE A 12 -11.90 -16.36 -16.39
N GLU A 13 -11.83 -17.41 -15.58
CA GLU A 13 -11.72 -17.28 -14.12
C GLU A 13 -10.41 -16.59 -13.69
N ILE A 14 -9.30 -16.95 -14.31
CA ILE A 14 -8.02 -16.27 -14.08
C ILE A 14 -8.11 -14.79 -14.48
N MET A 15 -8.67 -14.49 -15.65
CA MET A 15 -8.80 -13.12 -16.16
C MET A 15 -9.69 -12.23 -15.29
N LYS A 16 -10.72 -12.79 -14.64
CA LYS A 16 -11.57 -12.06 -13.69
C LYS A 16 -10.80 -11.49 -12.47
N VAL A 17 -9.68 -12.08 -12.12
CA VAL A 17 -8.81 -11.58 -11.05
C VAL A 17 -7.61 -10.83 -11.63
N ALA A 18 -7.01 -11.31 -12.70
CA ALA A 18 -5.82 -10.73 -13.30
C ALA A 18 -6.06 -9.30 -13.83
N ILE A 19 -7.17 -9.07 -14.56
CA ILE A 19 -7.48 -7.74 -15.10
C ILE A 19 -7.66 -6.70 -13.99
N PRO A 20 -8.50 -6.93 -12.96
CA PRO A 20 -8.60 -5.99 -11.84
C PRO A 20 -7.27 -5.77 -11.11
N SER A 21 -6.48 -6.82 -10.88
CA SER A 21 -5.18 -6.68 -10.21
C SER A 21 -4.18 -5.86 -11.02
N THR A 22 -4.20 -6.00 -12.36
CA THR A 22 -3.40 -5.14 -13.24
C THR A 22 -3.87 -3.69 -13.18
N ALA A 23 -5.18 -3.46 -13.17
CA ALA A 23 -5.74 -2.12 -13.01
C ALA A 23 -5.35 -1.50 -11.66
N GLU A 24 -5.29 -2.28 -10.57
CA GLU A 24 -4.79 -1.81 -9.28
C GLU A 24 -3.35 -1.29 -9.37
N GLN A 25 -2.45 -2.00 -10.09
CA GLN A 25 -1.07 -1.55 -10.28
C GLN A 25 -0.99 -0.24 -11.09
N LEU A 26 -1.84 -0.08 -12.10
CA LEU A 26 -1.93 1.16 -12.87
C LEU A 26 -2.41 2.33 -11.99
N ILE A 27 -3.40 2.09 -11.12
CA ILE A 27 -3.89 3.09 -10.17
C ILE A 27 -2.79 3.50 -9.19
N MET A 28 -2.02 2.55 -8.67
CA MET A 28 -0.90 2.85 -7.76
C MET A 28 0.20 3.66 -8.45
N SER A 29 0.48 3.38 -9.73
CA SER A 29 1.40 4.20 -10.54
C SER A 29 0.85 5.60 -10.77
N GLY A 30 -0.45 5.72 -11.07
CA GLY A 30 -1.16 7.00 -11.22
C GLY A 30 -1.17 7.82 -9.92
N LEU A 31 -1.37 7.17 -8.77
CA LEU A 31 -1.26 7.80 -7.45
C LEU A 31 0.12 8.45 -7.26
N THR A 32 1.19 7.69 -7.51
CA THR A 32 2.55 8.20 -7.38
C THR A 32 2.79 9.41 -8.29
N MET A 33 2.30 9.35 -9.53
CA MET A 33 2.39 10.47 -10.48
C MET A 33 1.60 11.69 -9.99
N ALA A 34 0.39 11.50 -9.47
CA ALA A 34 -0.45 12.58 -8.94
C ALA A 34 0.20 13.27 -7.74
N ILE A 35 0.73 12.50 -6.78
CA ILE A 35 1.43 13.04 -5.60
C ILE A 35 2.68 13.82 -6.02
N ASN A 36 3.48 13.28 -6.95
CA ASN A 36 4.65 13.98 -7.46
C ASN A 36 4.27 15.30 -8.16
N ALA A 37 3.21 15.31 -8.96
CA ALA A 37 2.70 16.53 -9.60
C ALA A 37 2.26 17.58 -8.56
N MET A 38 1.54 17.17 -7.51
CA MET A 38 1.16 18.08 -6.42
C MET A 38 2.37 18.65 -5.68
N LEU A 39 3.40 17.83 -5.43
CA LEU A 39 4.63 18.29 -4.78
C LEU A 39 5.38 19.35 -5.62
N VAL A 40 5.40 19.19 -6.95
CA VAL A 40 5.99 20.20 -7.85
C VAL A 40 5.22 21.53 -7.79
N ILE A 41 3.89 21.48 -7.68
CA ILE A 41 3.04 22.69 -7.62
C ILE A 41 3.26 23.45 -6.30
N VAL A 42 3.39 22.73 -5.19
CA VAL A 42 3.37 23.32 -3.84
C VAL A 42 4.77 23.68 -3.34
N SER A 43 5.78 22.97 -3.80
CA SER A 43 7.16 23.10 -3.34
C SER A 43 8.12 23.14 -4.54
N THR A 44 9.24 22.44 -4.41
CA THR A 44 10.29 22.37 -5.42
C THR A 44 10.52 20.93 -5.88
N THR A 45 11.33 20.77 -6.92
CA THR A 45 11.85 19.44 -7.34
C THR A 45 12.55 18.68 -6.20
N THR A 46 13.04 19.40 -5.20
CA THR A 46 13.63 18.87 -3.98
C THR A 46 12.61 18.04 -3.18
N ALA A 47 11.37 18.53 -2.99
CA ALA A 47 10.33 17.79 -2.28
C ALA A 47 9.95 16.47 -2.99
N VAL A 48 9.95 16.48 -4.33
CA VAL A 48 9.76 15.25 -5.12
C VAL A 48 10.89 14.25 -4.88
N ALA A 49 12.14 14.71 -4.83
CA ALA A 49 13.28 13.85 -4.55
C ALA A 49 13.20 13.24 -3.14
N VAL A 50 12.85 14.04 -2.13
CA VAL A 50 12.65 13.58 -0.74
C VAL A 50 11.52 12.56 -0.66
N TYR A 51 10.37 12.83 -1.26
CA TYR A 51 9.23 11.90 -1.30
C TYR A 51 9.61 10.59 -1.99
N THR A 52 10.20 10.66 -3.17
CA THR A 52 10.55 9.48 -3.97
C THR A 52 11.60 8.61 -3.26
N ALA A 53 12.64 9.22 -2.66
CA ALA A 53 13.62 8.51 -1.87
C ALA A 53 12.98 7.83 -0.65
N SER A 54 12.13 8.55 0.09
CA SER A 54 11.42 8.01 1.25
C SER A 54 10.48 6.86 0.88
N MET A 55 9.72 6.99 -0.22
CA MET A 55 8.81 5.94 -0.70
C MET A 55 9.55 4.69 -1.21
N ARG A 56 10.75 4.83 -1.75
CA ARG A 56 11.59 3.65 -2.08
C ARG A 56 11.94 2.85 -0.83
N ILE A 57 12.31 3.51 0.25
CA ILE A 57 12.64 2.86 1.52
C ILE A 57 11.42 2.19 2.12
N VAL A 58 10.28 2.89 2.14
CA VAL A 58 8.99 2.34 2.59
C VAL A 58 8.60 1.11 1.75
N SER A 59 8.79 1.16 0.43
CA SER A 59 8.50 0.02 -0.45
C SER A 59 9.37 -1.20 -0.13
N MET A 60 10.64 -1.02 0.23
CA MET A 60 11.50 -2.11 0.71
C MET A 60 10.98 -2.69 2.02
N ALA A 61 10.54 -1.84 2.95
CA ALA A 61 9.94 -2.29 4.21
C ALA A 61 8.60 -3.02 4.00
N MET A 62 7.91 -2.79 2.89
CA MET A 62 6.67 -3.49 2.54
C MET A 62 6.88 -4.91 2.00
N ILE A 63 8.08 -5.32 1.58
CA ILE A 63 8.34 -6.64 0.98
C ILE A 63 7.88 -7.80 1.87
N PRO A 64 8.21 -7.86 3.18
CA PRO A 64 7.71 -8.92 4.05
C PRO A 64 6.19 -8.91 4.20
N LEU A 65 5.56 -7.75 4.20
CA LEU A 65 4.10 -7.61 4.27
C LEU A 65 3.42 -8.16 3.02
N MET A 66 4.02 -7.97 1.85
CA MET A 66 3.55 -8.57 0.60
C MET A 66 3.68 -10.10 0.62
N GLY A 67 4.70 -10.65 1.26
CA GLY A 67 4.82 -12.09 1.50
C GLY A 67 3.66 -12.65 2.33
N ILE A 68 3.27 -11.96 3.40
CA ILE A 68 2.11 -12.33 4.21
C ILE A 68 0.81 -12.23 3.39
N ALA A 69 0.68 -11.19 2.60
CA ALA A 69 -0.51 -10.96 1.77
C ALA A 69 -0.70 -12.05 0.71
N THR A 70 0.39 -12.47 0.03
CA THR A 70 0.34 -13.58 -0.94
C THR A 70 0.03 -14.92 -0.27
N ALA A 71 0.54 -15.16 0.94
CA ALA A 71 0.15 -16.33 1.73
C ALA A 71 -1.35 -16.29 2.08
N LEU A 72 -1.87 -15.12 2.52
CA LEU A 72 -3.29 -14.95 2.79
C LEU A 72 -4.14 -15.20 1.54
N LEU A 73 -3.75 -14.68 0.38
CA LEU A 73 -4.45 -14.90 -0.89
C LEU A 73 -4.63 -16.40 -1.17
N THR A 74 -3.56 -17.18 -1.04
CA THR A 74 -3.56 -18.62 -1.29
C THR A 74 -4.45 -19.37 -0.31
N VAL A 75 -4.30 -19.09 1.00
CA VAL A 75 -5.08 -19.74 2.05
C VAL A 75 -6.54 -19.34 1.98
N ALA A 76 -6.85 -18.07 1.69
CA ALA A 76 -8.21 -17.57 1.53
C ALA A 76 -8.92 -18.27 0.36
N GLY A 77 -8.26 -18.42 -0.79
CA GLY A 77 -8.80 -19.13 -1.94
C GLY A 77 -9.13 -20.59 -1.63
N ALA A 78 -8.20 -21.30 -0.99
CA ALA A 78 -8.39 -22.70 -0.59
C ALA A 78 -9.51 -22.84 0.46
N ALA A 79 -9.56 -21.99 1.49
CA ALA A 79 -10.58 -22.02 2.53
C ALA A 79 -11.97 -21.70 1.98
N TYR A 80 -12.08 -20.71 1.10
CA TYR A 80 -13.32 -20.32 0.45
C TYR A 80 -13.84 -21.42 -0.48
N GLY A 81 -12.97 -22.03 -1.31
CA GLY A 81 -13.31 -23.15 -2.17
C GLY A 81 -13.78 -24.39 -1.38
N ALA A 82 -13.22 -24.63 -0.20
CA ALA A 82 -13.63 -25.67 0.72
C ALA A 82 -14.87 -25.30 1.56
N ARG A 83 -15.46 -24.11 1.40
CA ARG A 83 -16.56 -23.56 2.20
C ARG A 83 -16.24 -23.50 3.72
N ASN A 84 -14.97 -23.42 4.08
CA ASN A 84 -14.53 -23.31 5.46
C ASN A 84 -14.32 -21.84 5.85
N TYR A 85 -15.41 -21.17 6.18
CA TYR A 85 -15.41 -19.74 6.53
C TYR A 85 -14.70 -19.45 7.85
N GLU A 86 -14.67 -20.39 8.80
CA GLU A 86 -13.90 -20.24 10.03
C GLU A 86 -12.39 -20.14 9.75
N LYS A 87 -11.90 -21.02 8.88
CA LYS A 87 -10.49 -20.99 8.45
C LYS A 87 -10.18 -19.70 7.69
N LEU A 88 -11.11 -19.21 6.86
CA LEU A 88 -10.98 -17.95 6.13
C LEU A 88 -10.85 -16.77 7.11
N LYS A 89 -11.76 -16.67 8.09
CA LYS A 89 -11.78 -15.65 9.14
C LYS A 89 -10.51 -15.69 10.01
N THR A 90 -10.11 -16.86 10.39
CA THR A 90 -8.90 -17.08 11.18
C THR A 90 -7.67 -16.64 10.42
N SER A 91 -7.50 -17.06 9.16
CA SER A 91 -6.37 -16.69 8.31
C SER A 91 -6.30 -15.19 8.08
N PHE A 92 -7.44 -14.53 7.83
CA PHE A 92 -7.52 -13.08 7.69
C PHE A 92 -7.05 -12.35 8.95
N THR A 93 -7.57 -12.77 10.11
CA THR A 93 -7.21 -12.16 11.40
C THR A 93 -5.74 -12.36 11.75
N TYR A 94 -5.20 -13.57 11.53
CA TYR A 94 -3.78 -13.86 11.76
C TYR A 94 -2.87 -13.07 10.83
N SER A 95 -3.21 -12.95 9.55
CA SER A 95 -2.42 -12.16 8.60
C SER A 95 -2.32 -10.70 9.00
N ILE A 96 -3.41 -10.11 9.51
CA ILE A 96 -3.40 -8.74 10.02
C ILE A 96 -2.55 -8.62 11.29
N LYS A 97 -2.76 -9.50 12.27
CA LYS A 97 -1.98 -9.47 13.53
C LYS A 97 -0.48 -9.63 13.26
N PHE A 98 -0.11 -10.60 12.44
CA PHE A 98 1.28 -10.87 12.11
C PHE A 98 1.87 -9.74 11.26
N GLY A 99 1.11 -9.24 10.27
CA GLY A 99 1.49 -8.07 9.48
C GLY A 99 1.68 -6.83 10.34
N LEU A 100 0.81 -6.60 11.35
CA LEU A 100 0.93 -5.48 12.27
C LEU A 100 2.20 -5.58 13.13
N VAL A 101 2.53 -6.75 13.65
CA VAL A 101 3.78 -6.95 14.41
C VAL A 101 4.98 -6.63 13.54
N ILE A 102 5.03 -7.16 12.31
CA ILE A 102 6.14 -6.91 11.38
C ILE A 102 6.20 -5.42 11.01
N SER A 103 5.06 -4.79 10.70
CA SER A 103 5.04 -3.37 10.35
C SER A 103 5.45 -2.46 11.50
N LEU A 104 5.12 -2.80 12.74
CA LEU A 104 5.59 -2.08 13.93
C LEU A 104 7.11 -2.23 14.12
N ILE A 105 7.65 -3.43 13.95
CA ILE A 105 9.10 -3.66 14.03
C ILE A 105 9.83 -2.87 12.95
N LEU A 106 9.39 -3.00 11.68
CA LEU A 106 10.00 -2.31 10.55
C LEU A 106 9.83 -0.78 10.67
N GLY A 107 8.66 -0.32 11.11
CA GLY A 107 8.40 1.09 11.37
C GLY A 107 9.31 1.64 12.47
N ALA A 108 9.46 0.92 13.58
CA ALA A 108 10.37 1.31 14.66
C ALA A 108 11.83 1.34 14.21
N LEU A 109 12.28 0.33 13.47
CA LEU A 109 13.64 0.30 12.90
C LEU A 109 13.86 1.47 11.94
N THR A 110 12.91 1.71 11.03
CA THR A 110 13.01 2.83 10.09
C THR A 110 12.99 4.17 10.82
N PHE A 111 12.19 4.33 11.88
CA PHE A 111 12.12 5.56 12.68
C PHE A 111 13.44 5.84 13.42
N ILE A 112 14.01 4.81 14.07
CA ILE A 112 15.25 4.93 14.85
C ILE A 112 16.44 5.18 13.92
N PHE A 113 16.52 4.41 12.84
CA PHE A 113 17.63 4.48 11.88
C PHE A 113 17.38 5.45 10.71
N ALA A 114 16.33 6.29 10.78
CA ALA A 114 16.00 7.23 9.71
C ALA A 114 17.18 8.10 9.24
N PRO A 115 18.03 8.68 10.12
CA PRO A 115 19.19 9.46 9.67
C PRO A 115 20.22 8.62 8.93
N GLN A 116 20.52 7.41 9.42
CA GLN A 116 21.49 6.50 8.81
C GLN A 116 21.01 6.00 7.45
N ILE A 117 19.72 5.65 7.37
CA ILE A 117 19.08 5.23 6.12
C ILE A 117 19.07 6.40 5.11
N ALA A 118 18.75 7.62 5.55
CA ALA A 118 18.78 8.81 4.71
C ALA A 118 20.18 9.07 4.13
N LEU A 119 21.23 8.89 4.91
CA LEU A 119 22.62 9.03 4.46
C LEU A 119 22.97 8.08 3.31
N MET A 120 22.41 6.86 3.28
CA MET A 120 22.65 5.91 2.18
C MET A 120 22.09 6.42 0.85
N PHE A 121 21.05 7.25 0.87
CA PHE A 121 20.42 7.82 -0.33
C PHE A 121 20.93 9.23 -0.68
N SER A 122 21.66 9.87 0.21
CA SER A 122 22.17 11.23 0.06
C SER A 122 23.67 11.34 0.37
N TYR A 123 24.42 10.28 0.06
CA TYR A 123 25.85 10.23 0.38
C TYR A 123 26.73 11.15 -0.51
N SER A 124 26.21 11.58 -1.65
CA SER A 124 26.91 12.51 -2.56
C SER A 124 26.90 13.93 -1.99
N ALA A 125 28.00 14.66 -2.16
CA ALA A 125 28.10 16.06 -1.74
C ALA A 125 26.98 16.94 -2.32
N ALA A 126 26.51 16.62 -3.54
CA ALA A 126 25.42 17.32 -4.19
C ALA A 126 24.04 17.05 -3.57
N THR A 127 23.88 15.96 -2.82
CA THR A 127 22.58 15.54 -2.22
C THR A 127 22.60 15.55 -0.69
N ALA A 128 23.75 15.81 -0.06
CA ALA A 128 23.91 15.78 1.39
C ALA A 128 22.93 16.72 2.13
N TYR A 129 22.54 17.85 1.52
CA TYR A 129 21.57 18.78 2.10
C TYR A 129 20.15 18.19 2.21
N LEU A 130 19.86 17.09 1.50
CA LEU A 130 18.56 16.40 1.56
C LEU A 130 18.45 15.43 2.73
N THR A 131 19.57 15.02 3.34
CA THR A 131 19.60 14.03 4.41
C THR A 131 18.60 14.32 5.55
N PRO A 132 18.58 15.54 6.14
CA PRO A 132 17.64 15.84 7.23
C PRO A 132 16.18 15.80 6.78
N GLN A 133 15.90 16.22 5.55
CA GLN A 133 14.56 16.23 4.97
C GLN A 133 14.06 14.79 4.70
N ILE A 134 14.92 13.94 4.14
CA ILE A 134 14.61 12.52 3.92
C ILE A 134 14.40 11.81 5.27
N ALA A 135 15.26 12.05 6.26
CA ALA A 135 15.12 11.46 7.59
C ALA A 135 13.82 11.88 8.27
N PHE A 136 13.42 13.13 8.11
CA PHE A 136 12.15 13.65 8.64
C PHE A 136 10.95 13.01 7.92
N ALA A 137 10.98 12.97 6.60
CA ALA A 137 9.93 12.33 5.79
C ALA A 137 9.78 10.83 6.14
N LEU A 138 10.89 10.11 6.32
CA LEU A 138 10.89 8.71 6.74
C LEU A 138 10.18 8.51 8.08
N ARG A 139 10.45 9.38 9.07
CA ARG A 139 9.77 9.31 10.37
C ARG A 139 8.27 9.52 10.26
N ILE A 140 7.83 10.39 9.35
CA ILE A 140 6.41 10.60 9.07
C ILE A 140 5.81 9.34 8.40
N PHE A 141 6.47 8.80 7.37
CA PHE A 141 5.98 7.63 6.65
C PHE A 141 6.06 6.31 7.43
N CYS A 142 6.78 6.24 8.57
CA CYS A 142 6.68 5.11 9.48
C CYS A 142 5.24 4.88 9.98
N PHE A 143 4.46 5.95 10.18
CA PHE A 143 3.05 5.83 10.56
C PHE A 143 2.19 5.22 9.44
N PHE A 144 2.53 5.46 8.18
CA PHE A 144 1.88 4.82 7.04
C PHE A 144 2.00 3.29 7.11
N LEU A 145 3.19 2.76 7.46
CA LEU A 145 3.44 1.32 7.54
C LEU A 145 2.50 0.59 8.51
N ILE A 146 2.06 1.25 9.59
CA ILE A 146 1.17 0.65 10.58
C ILE A 146 -0.19 0.29 9.99
N PHE A 147 -0.68 1.07 9.02
CA PHE A 147 -2.00 0.87 8.43
C PHE A 147 -1.98 -0.05 7.20
N VAL A 148 -0.83 -0.28 6.61
CA VAL A 148 -0.63 -1.11 5.43
C VAL A 148 -1.19 -2.52 5.58
N PRO A 149 -0.99 -3.27 6.70
CA PRO A 149 -1.51 -4.63 6.84
C PRO A 149 -3.02 -4.73 6.72
N PHE A 150 -3.77 -3.73 7.19
CA PHE A 150 -5.23 -3.72 7.11
C PHE A 150 -5.72 -3.56 5.67
N GLY A 151 -5.12 -2.63 4.92
CA GLY A 151 -5.48 -2.37 3.53
C GLY A 151 -5.11 -3.52 2.61
N ILE A 152 -3.88 -4.04 2.75
CA ILE A 152 -3.39 -5.16 1.92
C ILE A 152 -4.20 -6.43 2.21
N ALA A 153 -4.44 -6.79 3.48
CA ALA A 153 -5.21 -7.98 3.81
C ALA A 153 -6.65 -7.89 3.25
N GLY A 154 -7.29 -6.72 3.31
CA GLY A 154 -8.59 -6.50 2.70
C GLY A 154 -8.62 -6.77 1.20
N SER A 155 -7.67 -6.22 0.45
CA SER A 155 -7.58 -6.43 -1.01
C SER A 155 -7.25 -7.89 -1.35
N PHE A 156 -6.24 -8.48 -0.69
CA PHE A 156 -5.76 -9.82 -1.03
C PHE A 156 -6.75 -10.93 -0.66
N VAL A 157 -7.56 -10.77 0.40
CA VAL A 157 -8.62 -11.74 0.67
C VAL A 157 -9.67 -11.76 -0.43
N PHE A 158 -10.08 -10.60 -0.96
CA PHE A 158 -11.01 -10.53 -2.08
C PHE A 158 -10.42 -11.12 -3.37
N GLN A 159 -9.14 -10.88 -3.64
CA GLN A 159 -8.45 -11.52 -4.76
C GLN A 159 -8.42 -13.05 -4.59
N GLY A 160 -8.10 -13.55 -3.40
CA GLY A 160 -8.04 -14.98 -3.10
C GLY A 160 -9.37 -15.70 -3.28
N VAL A 161 -10.50 -15.05 -2.93
CA VAL A 161 -11.84 -15.63 -3.14
C VAL A 161 -12.41 -15.38 -4.54
N GLY A 162 -11.59 -14.89 -5.48
CA GLY A 162 -12.00 -14.67 -6.87
C GLY A 162 -12.81 -13.39 -7.11
N LYS A 163 -12.92 -12.50 -6.12
CA LYS A 163 -13.63 -11.21 -6.23
C LYS A 163 -12.68 -10.04 -6.54
N GLY A 164 -11.94 -10.14 -7.64
CA GLY A 164 -10.96 -9.12 -8.04
C GLY A 164 -11.54 -7.72 -8.22
N THR A 165 -12.79 -7.59 -8.66
CA THR A 165 -13.49 -6.28 -8.75
C THR A 165 -13.68 -5.61 -7.40
N SER A 166 -13.96 -6.37 -6.33
CA SER A 166 -14.06 -5.82 -4.97
C SER A 166 -12.70 -5.33 -4.46
N SER A 167 -11.61 -6.06 -4.75
CA SER A 167 -10.25 -5.62 -4.45
C SER A 167 -9.90 -4.32 -5.18
N LEU A 168 -10.23 -4.24 -6.47
CA LEU A 168 -10.03 -3.03 -7.27
C LEU A 168 -10.79 -1.82 -6.69
N LEU A 169 -12.05 -2.00 -6.27
CA LEU A 169 -12.83 -0.93 -5.64
C LEU A 169 -12.21 -0.44 -4.34
N ILE A 170 -11.69 -1.35 -3.50
CA ILE A 170 -10.96 -0.96 -2.28
C ILE A 170 -9.76 -0.09 -2.64
N THR A 171 -8.99 -0.50 -3.65
CA THR A 171 -7.81 0.26 -4.10
C THR A 171 -8.18 1.63 -4.67
N ILE A 172 -9.25 1.71 -5.47
CA ILE A 172 -9.76 3.00 -5.98
C ILE A 172 -10.14 3.94 -4.84
N ILE A 173 -10.96 3.45 -3.89
CA ILE A 173 -11.42 4.27 -2.76
C ILE A 173 -10.26 4.72 -1.90
N ARG A 174 -9.33 3.82 -1.59
CA ARG A 174 -8.16 4.14 -0.78
C ARG A 174 -7.23 5.12 -1.49
N SER A 175 -6.79 4.78 -2.71
CA SER A 175 -5.71 5.52 -3.38
C SER A 175 -6.21 6.78 -4.06
N LEU A 176 -7.29 6.72 -4.84
CA LEU A 176 -7.76 7.89 -5.58
C LEU A 176 -8.62 8.81 -4.70
N PHE A 177 -9.60 8.26 -3.97
CA PHE A 177 -10.50 9.12 -3.20
C PHE A 177 -9.90 9.52 -1.85
N ALA A 178 -9.29 8.61 -1.10
CA ALA A 178 -8.78 8.98 0.22
C ALA A 178 -7.39 9.63 0.12
N GLU A 179 -6.40 8.98 -0.48
CA GLU A 179 -5.03 9.50 -0.48
C GLU A 179 -4.86 10.74 -1.37
N VAL A 180 -5.33 10.70 -2.63
CA VAL A 180 -5.16 11.83 -3.57
C VAL A 180 -5.99 13.03 -3.15
N VAL A 181 -7.27 12.82 -2.79
CA VAL A 181 -8.17 13.95 -2.43
C VAL A 181 -7.70 14.62 -1.16
N LEU A 182 -7.29 13.86 -0.13
CA LEU A 182 -6.79 14.46 1.12
C LEU A 182 -5.42 15.12 0.93
N ALA A 183 -4.54 14.53 0.11
CA ALA A 183 -3.26 15.17 -0.22
C ALA A 183 -3.49 16.51 -0.96
N TYR A 184 -4.42 16.55 -1.90
CA TYR A 184 -4.81 17.77 -2.60
C TYR A 184 -5.43 18.81 -1.65
N LEU A 185 -6.37 18.37 -0.81
CA LEU A 185 -7.07 19.24 0.14
C LEU A 185 -6.07 19.88 1.13
N PHE A 186 -5.24 19.07 1.78
CA PHE A 186 -4.32 19.57 2.79
C PHE A 186 -3.11 20.31 2.18
N GLY A 187 -2.57 19.78 1.08
CA GLY A 187 -1.39 20.36 0.45
C GLY A 187 -1.68 21.66 -0.29
N ILE A 188 -2.72 21.68 -1.10
CA ILE A 188 -3.00 22.78 -2.03
C ILE A 188 -4.12 23.70 -1.50
N VAL A 189 -5.29 23.14 -1.17
CA VAL A 189 -6.46 23.96 -0.80
C VAL A 189 -6.26 24.64 0.55
N LEU A 190 -5.79 23.91 1.57
CA LEU A 190 -5.51 24.46 2.90
C LEU A 190 -4.13 25.12 3.00
N GLY A 191 -3.28 24.99 1.98
CA GLY A 191 -2.00 25.67 1.91
C GLY A 191 -0.92 25.16 2.87
N TYR A 192 -1.06 23.93 3.40
CA TYR A 192 -0.04 23.36 4.31
C TYR A 192 1.20 22.85 3.58
N GLY A 193 1.27 23.01 2.26
CA GLY A 193 2.46 22.70 1.48
C GLY A 193 2.75 21.20 1.43
N GLU A 194 4.03 20.86 1.35
CA GLU A 194 4.50 19.47 1.27
C GLU A 194 4.07 18.64 2.50
N MET A 195 4.03 19.25 3.69
CA MET A 195 3.58 18.57 4.92
C MET A 195 2.12 18.21 4.85
N GLY A 196 1.29 19.06 4.24
CA GLY A 196 -0.12 18.78 3.97
C GLY A 196 -0.29 17.58 3.06
N ILE A 197 0.53 17.47 2.01
CA ILE A 197 0.50 16.32 1.09
C ILE A 197 0.88 15.03 1.84
N PHE A 198 1.95 15.03 2.63
CA PHE A 198 2.37 13.85 3.39
C PHE A 198 1.32 13.42 4.42
N ALA A 199 0.76 14.37 5.16
CA ALA A 199 -0.33 14.10 6.09
C ALA A 199 -1.57 13.55 5.38
N GLY A 200 -1.93 14.11 4.22
CA GLY A 200 -3.04 13.67 3.40
C GLY A 200 -2.90 12.21 2.94
N VAL A 201 -1.71 11.82 2.49
CA VAL A 201 -1.40 10.43 2.09
C VAL A 201 -1.58 9.48 3.29
N ILE A 202 -1.06 9.84 4.47
CA ILE A 202 -1.14 8.98 5.66
C ILE A 202 -2.58 8.85 6.16
N ILE A 203 -3.30 9.96 6.29
CA ILE A 203 -4.69 9.97 6.75
C ILE A 203 -5.58 9.26 5.72
N GLY A 204 -5.35 9.49 4.44
CA GLY A 204 -6.05 8.82 3.36
C GLY A 204 -5.83 7.32 3.38
N SER A 205 -4.59 6.90 3.56
CA SER A 205 -4.26 5.48 3.70
C SER A 205 -4.90 4.85 4.93
N PHE A 206 -4.96 5.55 6.06
CA PHE A 206 -5.67 5.09 7.26
C PHE A 206 -7.16 4.86 6.98
N ILE A 207 -7.85 5.87 6.44
CA ILE A 207 -9.28 5.80 6.14
C ILE A 207 -9.56 4.67 5.14
N GLY A 208 -8.81 4.62 4.04
CA GLY A 208 -8.98 3.61 3.02
C GLY A 208 -8.64 2.19 3.48
N SER A 209 -7.63 2.03 4.34
CA SER A 209 -7.28 0.74 4.93
C SER A 209 -8.34 0.25 5.91
N MET A 210 -8.91 1.15 6.73
CA MET A 210 -10.03 0.81 7.63
C MET A 210 -11.29 0.44 6.84
N PHE A 211 -11.57 1.13 5.74
CA PHE A 211 -12.66 0.78 4.85
C PHE A 211 -12.47 -0.63 4.25
N GLY A 212 -11.29 -0.91 3.68
CA GLY A 212 -10.96 -2.23 3.11
C GLY A 212 -11.04 -3.35 4.13
N TYR A 213 -10.52 -3.13 5.34
CA TYR A 213 -10.62 -4.04 6.46
C TYR A 213 -12.08 -4.32 6.86
N SER A 214 -12.87 -3.26 7.05
CA SER A 214 -14.26 -3.37 7.48
C SER A 214 -15.11 -4.11 6.45
N TRP A 215 -14.92 -3.79 5.17
CA TRP A 215 -15.61 -4.47 4.09
C TRP A 215 -15.23 -5.94 4.00
N ALA A 216 -13.95 -6.28 4.08
CA ALA A 216 -13.51 -7.67 4.08
C ALA A 216 -14.06 -8.44 5.28
N ARG A 217 -14.06 -7.83 6.48
CA ARG A 217 -14.59 -8.45 7.70
C ARG A 217 -16.11 -8.69 7.65
N LEU A 218 -16.86 -7.80 7.00
CA LEU A 218 -18.31 -7.98 6.80
C LEU A 218 -18.62 -9.04 5.75
N PHE A 219 -17.70 -9.24 4.81
CA PHE A 219 -17.87 -10.25 3.76
C PHE A 219 -17.58 -11.67 4.26
N ILE A 220 -16.61 -11.85 5.19
CA ILE A 220 -16.17 -13.13 5.76
C ILE A 220 -17.13 -13.56 6.88
#